data_7419bcb61de0bc8aa5ceb1c77c516fae
#
_entry.id   7419bcb61de0bc8aa5ceb1c77c516fae
#
_cell.length_a   1.000
_cell.length_b   1.000
_cell.length_c   1.000
_cell.angle_alpha   90.00
_cell.angle_beta   90.00
_cell.angle_gamma   90.00
#
_symmetry.space_group_name_H-M   'P 1'
#
loop_
_entity.id
_entity.type
_entity.pdbx_description
1 polymer ?
#
loop_
_entity_poly.entity_id
_entity_poly.type
_entity_poly.pdbx_seq_one_letter_code
_entity_poly.pdbx_strand_id
1 'polypeptide(L)'
;AMFAAGRAFEQVRNSVGYPKLNVKIGATHAGISVGEDGATHQCCEDLALMRTIPGMVVMNPSDDVEAKAAVKAALDHEGPVYIRFGRLAVPVINDNPDYKFELGKGVVLREGKDVTLIATGLEVSETLVAAEKLAQDGIDAQVINIHTIKPLDEDLVVSAAKKTKSEAKRS
;
A
#
# COMPACT_ATOMS: atom_id res chain seq x y z
N ALA A 1 0.82 -2.47 -14.57
CA ALA A 1 0.83 -1.08 -14.04
C ALA A 1 1.39 -0.10 -15.05
N MET A 2 2.54 -0.40 -15.67
CA MET A 2 3.26 0.57 -16.52
C MET A 2 2.39 1.21 -17.61
N PHE A 3 1.58 0.43 -18.31
CA PHE A 3 0.78 0.95 -19.42
C PHE A 3 -0.46 1.71 -18.95
N ALA A 4 -1.05 1.32 -17.83
CA ALA A 4 -2.19 2.05 -17.25
C ALA A 4 -1.77 3.35 -16.55
N ALA A 5 -0.70 3.32 -15.78
CA ALA A 5 -0.25 4.47 -15.00
C ALA A 5 0.77 5.34 -15.74
N GLY A 6 1.70 4.74 -16.48
CA GLY A 6 2.73 5.47 -17.21
C GLY A 6 2.26 5.98 -18.57
N ARG A 7 2.03 5.05 -19.50
CA ARG A 7 1.64 5.41 -20.88
C ARG A 7 0.34 6.20 -20.95
N ALA A 8 -0.69 5.83 -20.18
CA ALA A 8 -2.00 6.46 -20.22
C ALA A 8 -2.16 7.58 -19.15
N PHE A 9 -1.07 8.01 -18.49
CA PHE A 9 -1.14 8.94 -17.36
C PHE A 9 -1.93 10.21 -17.68
N GLU A 10 -1.65 10.85 -18.81
CA GLU A 10 -2.32 12.09 -19.21
C GLU A 10 -3.84 11.85 -19.36
N GLN A 11 -4.23 10.75 -19.99
CA GLN A 11 -5.63 10.40 -20.18
C GLN A 11 -6.34 10.09 -18.85
N VAL A 12 -5.68 9.38 -17.94
CA VAL A 12 -6.20 9.14 -16.59
C VAL A 12 -6.37 10.47 -15.84
N ARG A 13 -5.38 11.35 -15.92
CA ARG A 13 -5.43 12.67 -15.28
C ARG A 13 -6.54 13.53 -15.82
N ASN A 14 -6.64 13.68 -17.15
CA ASN A 14 -7.52 14.65 -17.79
C ASN A 14 -8.92 14.10 -18.09
N SER A 15 -9.03 12.79 -18.40
CA SER A 15 -10.30 12.19 -18.79
C SER A 15 -10.99 11.42 -17.66
N VAL A 16 -10.28 11.10 -16.57
CA VAL A 16 -10.84 10.42 -15.39
C VAL A 16 -10.77 11.31 -14.15
N GLY A 17 -9.58 11.78 -13.79
CA GLY A 17 -9.35 12.54 -12.57
C GLY A 17 -9.96 13.94 -12.58
N TYR A 18 -9.69 14.73 -13.63
CA TYR A 18 -10.18 16.10 -13.74
C TYR A 18 -11.72 16.21 -13.69
N PRO A 19 -12.48 15.40 -14.46
CA PRO A 19 -13.94 15.41 -14.37
C PRO A 19 -14.49 14.60 -13.19
N LYS A 20 -13.62 14.01 -12.35
CA LYS A 20 -13.98 13.19 -11.17
C LYS A 20 -14.88 12.01 -11.51
N LEU A 21 -14.61 11.33 -12.61
CA LEU A 21 -15.42 10.20 -13.04
C LEU A 21 -15.32 9.02 -12.04
N ASN A 22 -16.42 8.30 -11.91
CA ASN A 22 -16.51 7.10 -11.09
C ASN A 22 -15.86 5.88 -11.77
N VAL A 23 -14.54 5.96 -12.00
CA VAL A 23 -13.74 4.94 -12.69
C VAL A 23 -12.79 4.25 -11.73
N LYS A 24 -12.74 2.91 -11.79
CA LYS A 24 -11.83 2.07 -11.00
C LYS A 24 -10.77 1.46 -11.90
N ILE A 25 -9.51 1.76 -11.63
CA ILE A 25 -8.37 1.28 -12.40
C ILE A 25 -7.64 0.23 -11.57
N GLY A 26 -7.81 -1.05 -11.91
CA GLY A 26 -7.06 -2.17 -11.32
C GLY A 26 -5.82 -2.46 -12.17
N ALA A 27 -4.65 -2.08 -11.69
CA ALA A 27 -3.40 -2.22 -12.42
C ALA A 27 -2.51 -3.32 -11.82
N THR A 28 -2.25 -4.36 -12.59
CA THR A 28 -1.40 -5.50 -12.21
C THR A 28 0.05 -5.30 -12.64
N HIS A 29 0.94 -6.18 -12.16
CA HIS A 29 2.36 -6.24 -12.56
C HIS A 29 3.11 -4.96 -12.22
N ALA A 30 2.90 -4.43 -11.00
CA ALA A 30 3.60 -3.25 -10.51
C ALA A 30 4.93 -3.61 -9.84
N GLY A 31 5.84 -2.64 -9.81
CA GLY A 31 7.13 -2.76 -9.13
C GLY A 31 8.18 -3.55 -9.92
N ILE A 32 9.30 -3.84 -9.24
CA ILE A 32 10.45 -4.55 -9.83
C ILE A 32 10.24 -6.07 -9.85
N SER A 33 9.32 -6.59 -9.05
CA SER A 33 9.04 -8.03 -8.91
C SER A 33 8.30 -8.63 -10.10
N VAL A 34 8.07 -7.87 -11.17
CA VAL A 34 7.44 -8.34 -12.40
C VAL A 34 8.26 -9.43 -13.12
N GLY A 35 9.58 -9.49 -12.85
CA GLY A 35 10.44 -10.58 -13.28
C GLY A 35 10.82 -10.52 -14.76
N GLU A 36 10.55 -11.61 -15.49
CA GLU A 36 10.99 -11.83 -16.85
C GLU A 36 10.46 -10.85 -17.90
N ASP A 37 9.37 -10.14 -17.64
CA ASP A 37 8.88 -9.07 -18.52
C ASP A 37 9.87 -7.91 -18.64
N GLY A 38 10.77 -7.79 -17.67
CA GLY A 38 11.95 -6.92 -17.71
C GLY A 38 11.65 -5.44 -17.52
N ALA A 39 12.69 -4.64 -17.74
CA ALA A 39 12.72 -3.21 -17.40
C ALA A 39 11.63 -2.37 -18.08
N THR A 40 11.12 -2.77 -19.23
CA THR A 40 10.05 -2.05 -19.95
C THR A 40 8.68 -2.18 -19.27
N HIS A 41 8.50 -3.20 -18.42
CA HIS A 41 7.25 -3.48 -17.70
C HIS A 41 7.35 -3.16 -16.21
N GLN A 42 8.57 -3.12 -15.67
CA GLN A 42 8.80 -2.72 -14.28
C GLN A 42 8.30 -1.28 -14.06
N CYS A 43 7.33 -1.12 -13.17
CA CYS A 43 6.70 0.16 -12.90
C CYS A 43 6.92 0.54 -11.44
N CYS A 44 7.90 1.40 -11.19
CA CYS A 44 8.23 1.89 -9.86
C CYS A 44 7.52 3.22 -9.53
N GLU A 45 7.02 3.92 -10.56
CA GLU A 45 6.50 5.28 -10.51
C GLU A 45 4.97 5.39 -10.41
N ASP A 46 4.24 4.28 -10.55
CA ASP A 46 2.77 4.27 -10.65
C ASP A 46 2.07 4.90 -9.42
N LEU A 47 2.51 4.56 -8.22
CA LEU A 47 1.96 5.15 -6.99
C LEU A 47 2.20 6.66 -6.94
N ALA A 48 3.41 7.11 -7.32
CA ALA A 48 3.75 8.53 -7.34
C ALA A 48 2.86 9.28 -8.36
N LEU A 49 2.74 8.76 -9.57
CA LEU A 49 1.92 9.35 -10.63
C LEU A 49 0.44 9.45 -10.21
N MET A 50 -0.15 8.36 -9.74
CA MET A 50 -1.56 8.34 -9.36
C MET A 50 -1.85 9.21 -8.13
N ARG A 51 -0.92 9.31 -7.18
CA ARG A 51 -1.06 10.22 -6.04
C ARG A 51 -1.13 11.70 -6.42
N THR A 52 -0.51 12.10 -7.52
CA THR A 52 -0.52 13.51 -7.95
C THR A 52 -1.89 13.96 -8.47
N ILE A 53 -2.75 13.02 -8.88
CA ILE A 53 -4.07 13.35 -9.44
C ILE A 53 -5.02 13.74 -8.30
N PRO A 54 -5.58 14.97 -8.29
CA PRO A 54 -6.54 15.40 -7.27
C PRO A 54 -7.77 14.50 -7.23
N GLY A 55 -8.21 14.12 -6.02
CA GLY A 55 -9.39 13.26 -5.82
C GLY A 55 -9.19 11.77 -6.13
N MET A 56 -8.06 11.36 -6.72
CA MET A 56 -7.75 9.95 -6.92
C MET A 56 -7.49 9.26 -5.59
N VAL A 57 -8.24 8.19 -5.30
CA VAL A 57 -7.92 7.24 -4.23
C VAL A 57 -6.88 6.25 -4.75
N VAL A 58 -5.87 5.93 -3.94
CA VAL A 58 -4.79 5.01 -4.32
C VAL A 58 -4.64 3.93 -3.26
N MET A 59 -4.79 2.67 -3.66
CA MET A 59 -4.71 1.50 -2.79
C MET A 59 -3.68 0.50 -3.30
N ASN A 60 -3.04 -0.22 -2.38
CA ASN A 60 -2.08 -1.27 -2.64
C ASN A 60 -2.25 -2.41 -1.61
N PRO A 61 -3.18 -3.34 -1.84
CA PRO A 61 -3.46 -4.43 -0.90
C PRO A 61 -2.27 -5.39 -0.76
N SER A 62 -2.14 -6.01 0.43
CA SER A 62 -1.04 -6.87 0.81
C SER A 62 -1.24 -8.35 0.45
N ASP A 63 -2.49 -8.81 0.38
CA ASP A 63 -2.84 -10.20 0.04
C ASP A 63 -4.19 -10.27 -0.68
N ASP A 64 -4.68 -11.49 -0.93
CA ASP A 64 -5.93 -11.72 -1.67
C ASP A 64 -7.18 -11.37 -0.86
N VAL A 65 -7.15 -11.52 0.47
CA VAL A 65 -8.24 -11.14 1.36
C VAL A 65 -8.42 -9.63 1.32
N GLU A 66 -7.33 -8.90 1.52
CA GLU A 66 -7.32 -7.45 1.46
C GLU A 66 -7.62 -6.94 0.05
N ALA A 67 -7.16 -7.62 -1.01
CA ALA A 67 -7.46 -7.27 -2.39
C ALA A 67 -8.96 -7.33 -2.70
N LYS A 68 -9.65 -8.39 -2.25
CA LYS A 68 -11.12 -8.53 -2.39
C LYS A 68 -11.85 -7.42 -1.65
N ALA A 69 -11.41 -7.11 -0.43
CA ALA A 69 -11.99 -6.03 0.38
C ALA A 69 -11.73 -4.64 -0.24
N ALA A 70 -10.53 -4.39 -0.75
CA ALA A 70 -10.18 -3.15 -1.46
C ALA A 70 -11.02 -2.94 -2.72
N VAL A 71 -11.24 -4.00 -3.52
CA VAL A 71 -12.11 -3.93 -4.71
C VAL A 71 -13.54 -3.58 -4.31
N LYS A 72 -14.07 -4.22 -3.26
CA LYS A 72 -15.41 -3.90 -2.74
C LYS A 72 -15.49 -2.44 -2.29
N ALA A 73 -14.54 -2.00 -1.48
CA ALA A 73 -14.49 -0.61 -1.02
C ALA A 73 -14.36 0.40 -2.18
N ALA A 74 -13.62 0.04 -3.24
CA ALA A 74 -13.54 0.85 -4.44
C ALA A 74 -14.88 0.96 -5.16
N LEU A 75 -15.66 -0.11 -5.23
CA LEU A 75 -16.99 -0.10 -5.87
C LEU A 75 -17.98 0.76 -5.07
N ASP A 76 -17.88 0.75 -3.75
CA ASP A 76 -18.74 1.53 -2.85
C ASP A 76 -18.32 3.03 -2.81
N HIS A 77 -17.08 3.36 -3.22
CA HIS A 77 -16.59 4.73 -3.26
C HIS A 77 -17.02 5.46 -4.53
N GLU A 78 -17.59 6.65 -4.40
CA GLU A 78 -17.90 7.54 -5.52
C GLU A 78 -16.66 8.36 -5.91
N GLY A 79 -16.17 8.19 -7.13
CA GLY A 79 -14.98 8.88 -7.65
C GLY A 79 -13.91 7.96 -8.21
N PRO A 80 -12.76 8.53 -8.66
CA PRO A 80 -11.70 7.77 -9.29
C PRO A 80 -10.86 7.00 -8.27
N VAL A 81 -10.60 5.73 -8.55
CA VAL A 81 -9.77 4.85 -7.70
C VAL A 81 -8.73 4.15 -8.55
N TYR A 82 -7.51 4.11 -8.05
CA TYR A 82 -6.42 3.27 -8.56
C TYR A 82 -6.08 2.19 -7.53
N ILE A 83 -6.14 0.93 -7.94
CA ILE A 83 -5.71 -0.20 -7.12
C ILE A 83 -4.50 -0.84 -7.78
N ARG A 84 -3.40 -0.88 -7.04
CA ARG A 84 -2.16 -1.51 -7.47
C ARG A 84 -2.14 -2.97 -7.06
N PHE A 85 -1.82 -3.86 -7.99
CA PHE A 85 -1.58 -5.26 -7.72
C PHE A 85 -0.16 -5.66 -8.15
N GLY A 86 0.48 -6.52 -7.36
CA GLY A 86 1.72 -7.17 -7.73
C GLY A 86 1.52 -8.29 -8.76
N ARG A 87 2.62 -8.91 -9.20
CA ARG A 87 2.61 -10.12 -10.04
C ARG A 87 2.80 -11.39 -9.22
N LEU A 88 3.66 -11.33 -8.21
CA LEU A 88 4.01 -12.50 -7.40
C LEU A 88 2.85 -12.96 -6.52
N ALA A 89 2.77 -14.27 -6.31
CA ALA A 89 1.98 -14.82 -5.23
C ALA A 89 2.56 -14.36 -3.88
N VAL A 90 1.69 -13.98 -2.97
CA VAL A 90 2.04 -13.55 -1.62
C VAL A 90 1.34 -14.44 -0.59
N PRO A 91 1.91 -14.62 0.61
CA PRO A 91 1.22 -15.34 1.68
C PRO A 91 -0.03 -14.58 2.11
N VAL A 92 -1.06 -15.32 2.54
CA VAL A 92 -2.25 -14.74 3.17
C VAL A 92 -1.89 -14.37 4.60
N ILE A 93 -2.00 -13.09 4.94
CA ILE A 93 -1.67 -12.54 6.26
C ILE A 93 -2.90 -11.96 6.97
N ASN A 94 -3.96 -11.68 6.22
CA ASN A 94 -5.21 -11.11 6.74
C ASN A 94 -6.31 -12.19 6.93
N ASP A 95 -5.93 -13.47 7.08
CA ASP A 95 -6.86 -14.58 7.33
C ASP A 95 -7.37 -14.55 8.78
N ASN A 96 -8.06 -13.49 9.11
CA ASN A 96 -8.71 -13.29 10.39
C ASN A 96 -10.19 -13.01 10.14
N PRO A 97 -11.13 -13.78 10.73
CA PRO A 97 -12.57 -13.54 10.60
C PRO A 97 -13.02 -12.11 10.99
N ASP A 98 -12.24 -11.47 11.88
CA ASP A 98 -12.50 -10.12 12.35
C ASP A 98 -11.82 -9.04 11.49
N TYR A 99 -11.12 -9.43 10.40
CA TYR A 99 -10.47 -8.48 9.50
C TYR A 99 -11.49 -7.50 8.90
N LYS A 100 -11.25 -6.22 9.06
CA LYS A 100 -12.07 -5.15 8.50
C LYS A 100 -11.21 -4.22 7.66
N PHE A 101 -11.60 -4.06 6.41
CA PHE A 101 -11.02 -3.06 5.53
C PHE A 101 -11.76 -1.74 5.68
N GLU A 102 -11.04 -0.69 5.98
CA GLU A 102 -11.56 0.68 6.02
C GLU A 102 -10.71 1.58 5.14
N LEU A 103 -11.30 2.12 4.08
CA LEU A 103 -10.61 2.99 3.14
C LEU A 103 -10.03 4.22 3.87
N GLY A 104 -8.73 4.48 3.67
CA GLY A 104 -8.06 5.61 4.32
C GLY A 104 -7.49 5.29 5.72
N LYS A 105 -7.65 4.05 6.20
CA LYS A 105 -7.08 3.59 7.47
C LYS A 105 -5.92 2.63 7.24
N GLY A 106 -4.95 2.67 8.16
CA GLY A 106 -3.90 1.67 8.25
C GLY A 106 -4.24 0.61 9.29
N VAL A 107 -3.51 -0.51 9.26
CA VAL A 107 -3.71 -1.63 10.19
C VAL A 107 -2.41 -1.92 10.94
N VAL A 108 -2.48 -1.92 12.28
CA VAL A 108 -1.36 -2.39 13.12
C VAL A 108 -1.41 -3.91 13.13
N LEU A 109 -0.45 -4.55 12.48
CA LEU A 109 -0.34 -6.02 12.41
C LEU A 109 0.46 -6.60 13.56
N ARG A 110 1.41 -5.84 14.08
CA ARG A 110 2.25 -6.19 15.22
C ARG A 110 2.52 -4.96 16.07
N GLU A 111 2.29 -5.07 17.35
CA GLU A 111 2.69 -4.05 18.32
C GLU A 111 4.19 -4.11 18.58
N GLY A 112 4.79 -2.98 18.92
CA GLY A 112 6.21 -2.84 19.27
C GLY A 112 6.50 -1.46 19.87
N LYS A 113 7.68 -1.29 20.46
CA LYS A 113 8.05 -0.07 21.19
C LYS A 113 9.35 0.58 20.73
N ASP A 114 10.23 -0.17 20.06
CA ASP A 114 11.59 0.31 19.75
C ASP A 114 11.66 0.98 18.38
N VAL A 115 10.98 0.41 17.37
CA VAL A 115 10.94 0.92 16.00
C VAL A 115 9.59 0.61 15.35
N THR A 116 9.14 1.46 14.44
CA THR A 116 7.98 1.16 13.58
C THR A 116 8.43 0.89 12.16
N LEU A 117 7.98 -0.23 11.62
CA LEU A 117 8.12 -0.62 10.23
C LEU A 117 6.77 -0.38 9.53
N ILE A 118 6.75 0.44 8.49
CA ILE A 118 5.54 0.75 7.73
C ILE A 118 5.71 0.20 6.33
N ALA A 119 4.78 -0.63 5.90
CA ALA A 119 4.82 -1.29 4.60
C ALA A 119 3.47 -1.24 3.89
N THR A 120 3.48 -1.57 2.60
CA THR A 120 2.29 -1.68 1.77
C THR A 120 2.47 -2.78 0.72
N GLY A 121 1.37 -3.42 0.32
CA GLY A 121 1.40 -4.47 -0.69
C GLY A 121 2.27 -5.66 -0.30
N LEU A 122 3.02 -6.20 -1.26
CA LEU A 122 3.92 -7.35 -1.09
C LEU A 122 4.90 -7.19 0.09
N GLU A 123 5.40 -5.98 0.33
CA GLU A 123 6.40 -5.72 1.37
C GLU A 123 5.85 -5.91 2.80
N VAL A 124 4.54 -6.03 2.97
CA VAL A 124 3.95 -6.24 4.31
C VAL A 124 4.35 -7.61 4.88
N SER A 125 4.27 -8.67 4.09
CA SER A 125 4.70 -10.01 4.53
C SER A 125 6.19 -10.07 4.83
N GLU A 126 7.02 -9.44 3.99
CA GLU A 126 8.47 -9.35 4.21
C GLU A 126 8.81 -8.54 5.47
N THR A 127 8.03 -7.49 5.73
CA THR A 127 8.19 -6.66 6.93
C THR A 127 7.86 -7.43 8.22
N LEU A 128 6.85 -8.31 8.20
CA LEU A 128 6.55 -9.19 9.33
C LEU A 128 7.72 -10.15 9.61
N VAL A 129 8.30 -10.75 8.56
CA VAL A 129 9.49 -11.60 8.69
C VAL A 129 10.69 -10.81 9.22
N ALA A 130 10.88 -9.56 8.77
CA ALA A 130 11.93 -8.68 9.28
C ALA A 130 11.74 -8.37 10.77
N ALA A 131 10.50 -8.11 11.21
CA ALA A 131 10.19 -7.85 12.61
C ALA A 131 10.47 -9.06 13.52
N GLU A 132 10.24 -10.29 13.04
CA GLU A 132 10.58 -11.52 13.75
C GLU A 132 12.11 -11.67 13.92
N LYS A 133 12.89 -11.34 12.88
CA LYS A 133 14.36 -11.34 12.96
C LYS A 133 14.87 -10.29 13.92
N LEU A 134 14.32 -9.08 13.89
CA LEU A 134 14.67 -8.02 14.84
C LEU A 134 14.39 -8.43 16.29
N ALA A 135 13.29 -9.14 16.53
CA ALA A 135 12.97 -9.64 17.86
C ALA A 135 14.02 -10.62 18.42
N GLN A 136 14.68 -11.42 17.55
CA GLN A 136 15.80 -12.29 17.96
C GLN A 136 17.02 -11.49 18.44
N ASP A 137 17.19 -10.28 17.90
CA ASP A 137 18.22 -9.34 18.31
C ASP A 137 17.79 -8.43 19.47
N GLY A 138 16.61 -8.69 20.06
CA GLY A 138 16.07 -7.95 21.19
C GLY A 138 15.42 -6.61 20.82
N ILE A 139 15.14 -6.37 19.54
CA ILE A 139 14.47 -5.16 19.05
C ILE A 139 12.98 -5.44 18.85
N ASP A 140 12.13 -4.72 19.58
CA ASP A 140 10.68 -4.88 19.54
C ASP A 140 10.06 -3.93 18.50
N ALA A 141 9.86 -4.46 17.28
CA ALA A 141 9.38 -3.68 16.14
C ALA A 141 7.84 -3.71 16.04
N GLN A 142 7.22 -2.53 15.91
CA GLN A 142 5.84 -2.40 15.45
C GLN A 142 5.77 -2.57 13.93
N VAL A 143 4.74 -3.25 13.42
CA VAL A 143 4.48 -3.37 11.98
C VAL A 143 3.12 -2.79 11.63
N ILE A 144 3.11 -1.87 10.67
CA ILE A 144 1.90 -1.22 10.17
C ILE A 144 1.77 -1.49 8.66
N ASN A 145 0.61 -1.99 8.28
CA ASN A 145 0.19 -2.09 6.89
C ASN A 145 -0.58 -0.82 6.49
N ILE A 146 -0.09 -0.09 5.50
CA ILE A 146 -0.78 1.04 4.87
C ILE A 146 -1.31 0.60 3.52
N HIS A 147 -2.47 -0.03 3.50
CA HIS A 147 -3.12 -0.47 2.25
C HIS A 147 -3.74 0.67 1.44
N THR A 148 -4.05 1.80 2.06
CA THR A 148 -4.52 3.02 1.39
C THR A 148 -3.42 4.07 1.42
N ILE A 149 -2.83 4.33 0.24
CA ILE A 149 -1.75 5.29 0.08
C ILE A 149 -2.27 6.73 0.03
N LYS A 150 -3.49 6.88 -0.52
CA LYS A 150 -4.20 8.17 -0.58
C LYS A 150 -5.72 7.92 -0.49
N PRO A 151 -6.43 8.51 0.49
CA PRO A 151 -5.88 9.31 1.59
C PRO A 151 -5.01 8.47 2.53
N LEU A 152 -3.96 9.07 3.09
CA LEU A 152 -3.09 8.43 4.09
C LEU A 152 -3.73 8.53 5.48
N ASP A 153 -3.61 7.48 6.29
CA ASP A 153 -3.90 7.54 7.73
C ASP A 153 -2.77 8.28 8.47
N GLU A 154 -2.80 9.61 8.39
CA GLU A 154 -1.78 10.47 8.98
C GLU A 154 -1.73 10.34 10.50
N ASP A 155 -2.88 10.18 11.15
CA ASP A 155 -2.97 10.03 12.61
C ASP A 155 -2.24 8.78 13.09
N LEU A 156 -2.45 7.65 12.38
CA LEU A 156 -1.75 6.41 12.71
C LEU A 156 -0.24 6.55 12.53
N VAL A 157 0.21 7.14 11.41
CA VAL A 157 1.65 7.33 11.13
C VAL A 157 2.29 8.24 12.18
N VAL A 158 1.63 9.37 12.51
CA VAL A 158 2.13 10.31 13.52
C VAL A 158 2.15 9.69 14.92
N SER A 159 1.11 8.92 15.29
CA SER A 159 1.04 8.24 16.58
C SER A 159 2.14 7.19 16.72
N ALA A 160 2.38 6.41 15.67
CA ALA A 160 3.44 5.41 15.63
C ALA A 160 4.84 6.05 15.79
N ALA A 161 5.10 7.15 15.07
CA ALA A 161 6.36 7.89 15.17
C ALA A 161 6.59 8.47 16.59
N LYS A 162 5.53 8.86 17.29
CA LYS A 162 5.63 9.31 18.69
C LYS A 162 5.88 8.18 19.68
N LYS A 163 5.31 6.99 19.39
CA LYS A 163 5.40 5.81 20.25
C LYS A 163 6.79 5.17 20.19
N THR A 164 7.33 5.04 18.99
CA THR A 164 8.62 4.38 18.73
C THR A 164 9.69 5.41 18.38
N LYS A 165 9.91 6.40 19.25
CA LYS A 165 11.03 7.33 19.10
C LYS A 165 12.33 6.53 19.18
N SER A 166 12.98 6.26 18.06
CA SER A 166 14.40 5.96 18.06
C SER A 166 15.09 7.26 18.50
N GLU A 167 15.57 7.34 19.72
CA GLU A 167 16.65 8.23 20.05
C GLU A 167 17.83 7.78 19.18
N ALA A 168 18.00 8.40 18.03
CA ALA A 168 19.24 8.32 17.33
C ALA A 168 20.28 8.90 18.28
N LYS A 169 20.96 8.04 19.03
CA LYS A 169 22.16 8.41 19.76
C LYS A 169 23.14 8.88 18.71
N ARG A 170 23.23 10.20 18.57
CA ARG A 170 24.34 10.83 17.88
C ARG A 170 25.57 10.51 18.71
N SER A 171 26.30 9.47 18.32
CA SER A 171 27.68 9.24 18.75
C SER A 171 28.59 10.19 18.01
#